data_0dcc944ca7721b7664aac7abbba05416
#
_entry.id   0dcc944ca7721b7664aac7abbba05416
#
_cell.length_a   1.000
_cell.length_b   1.000
_cell.length_c   1.000
_cell.angle_alpha   90.00
_cell.angle_beta   90.00
_cell.angle_gamma   90.00
#
_symmetry.space_group_name_H-M   'P 1'
#
loop_
_entity.id
_entity.type
_entity.pdbx_description
1 polymer ?
#
loop_
_entity_poly.entity_id
_entity_poly.type
_entity_poly.pdbx_seq_one_letter_code
_entity_poly.pdbx_strand_id
1 'polypeptide(L)'
;MAKIIILSGAGISAESGISTFRDEDGLWENHKIEDICVSGCLDFNKDNTIKFYDMLRVNLKDKKPNYAHEVVAKLKNKYPDDIAVITQNVDNMFEKANCKDVLHLHGFLQELRCVNCNNIVNIGY
;
A
#
# COMPACT_ATOMS: atom_id res chain seq x y z
N MET A 1 -12.70 -20.56 -6.81
CA MET A 1 -13.31 -19.25 -6.51
C MET A 1 -13.18 -19.03 -5.01
N ALA A 2 -12.65 -17.87 -4.59
CA ALA A 2 -12.52 -17.55 -3.17
C ALA A 2 -13.90 -17.52 -2.49
N LYS A 3 -13.99 -18.12 -1.30
CA LYS A 3 -15.22 -18.15 -0.46
C LYS A 3 -15.26 -16.98 0.52
N ILE A 4 -14.09 -16.43 0.84
CA ILE A 4 -13.92 -15.31 1.77
C ILE A 4 -13.05 -14.27 1.08
N ILE A 5 -13.53 -13.03 1.09
CA ILE A 5 -12.77 -11.86 0.62
C ILE A 5 -12.47 -10.99 1.83
N ILE A 6 -11.18 -10.73 2.04
CA ILE A 6 -10.71 -9.79 3.06
C ILE A 6 -10.33 -8.50 2.34
N LEU A 7 -11.10 -7.43 2.57
CA LEU A 7 -10.83 -6.09 2.02
C LEU A 7 -10.34 -5.19 3.15
N SER A 8 -9.20 -4.56 2.95
CA SER A 8 -8.61 -3.65 3.94
C SER A 8 -8.25 -2.28 3.38
N GLY A 9 -8.20 -1.30 4.25
CA GLY A 9 -7.73 0.06 4.01
C GLY A 9 -6.66 0.48 5.01
N ALA A 10 -6.31 1.77 5.04
CA ALA A 10 -5.18 2.29 5.83
C ALA A 10 -5.26 2.00 7.34
N GLY A 11 -6.47 1.85 7.88
CA GLY A 11 -6.68 1.56 9.29
C GLY A 11 -5.97 0.29 9.79
N ILE A 12 -5.81 -0.74 8.94
CA ILE A 12 -5.11 -1.98 9.34
C ILE A 12 -3.62 -1.72 9.62
N SER A 13 -3.02 -0.71 8.99
CA SER A 13 -1.60 -0.37 9.13
C SER A 13 -1.32 0.70 10.19
N ALA A 14 -2.35 1.27 10.81
CA ALA A 14 -2.20 2.32 11.82
C ALA A 14 -1.35 1.87 13.02
N GLU A 15 -1.61 0.69 13.57
CA GLU A 15 -0.83 0.12 14.68
C GLU A 15 0.59 -0.29 14.27
N SER A 16 0.90 -0.32 12.99
CA SER A 16 2.27 -0.47 12.46
C SER A 16 3.02 0.86 12.40
N GLY A 17 2.39 1.97 12.82
CA GLY A 17 2.95 3.32 12.78
C GLY A 17 2.98 3.90 11.37
N ILE A 18 2.02 3.52 10.52
CA ILE A 18 1.82 4.09 9.18
C ILE A 18 0.61 5.02 9.26
N SER A 19 0.79 6.27 8.84
CA SER A 19 -0.27 7.27 8.88
C SER A 19 -1.46 6.85 8.01
N THR A 20 -2.65 7.06 8.54
CA THR A 20 -3.88 6.82 7.79
C THR A 20 -4.20 8.02 6.89
N PHE A 21 -4.97 7.78 5.84
CA PHE A 21 -5.38 8.80 4.86
C PHE A 21 -6.31 9.90 5.43
N ARG A 22 -6.75 9.76 6.68
CA ARG A 22 -7.71 10.66 7.35
C ARG A 22 -7.07 11.32 8.56
N ASP A 23 -6.05 12.13 8.35
CA ASP A 23 -5.70 13.11 9.37
C ASP A 23 -6.80 14.19 9.41
N GLU A 24 -7.03 14.77 10.60
CA GLU A 24 -8.18 15.65 10.90
C GLU A 24 -8.33 16.86 9.96
N ASP A 25 -7.25 17.21 9.23
CA ASP A 25 -7.21 18.37 8.34
C ASP A 25 -7.19 18.02 6.83
N GLY A 26 -7.46 16.78 6.44
CA GLY A 26 -7.40 16.35 5.04
C GLY A 26 -5.98 16.33 4.47
N LEU A 27 -4.98 16.25 5.35
CA LEU A 27 -3.56 16.12 5.00
C LEU A 27 -3.13 14.65 5.14
N TRP A 28 -2.31 14.20 4.20
CA TRP A 28 -1.57 12.96 4.33
C TRP A 28 -0.07 13.28 4.48
N GLU A 29 0.51 12.93 5.63
CA GLU A 29 1.92 13.27 5.92
C GLU A 29 2.22 14.76 5.68
N ASN A 30 1.32 15.66 6.12
CA ASN A 30 1.40 17.12 5.94
C ASN A 30 1.27 17.62 4.48
N HIS A 31 0.83 16.77 3.55
CA HIS A 31 0.56 17.15 2.17
C HIS A 31 -0.95 17.11 1.88
N LYS A 32 -1.43 18.07 1.11
CA LYS A 32 -2.82 18.05 0.63
C LYS A 32 -3.00 16.90 -0.35
N ILE A 33 -4.01 16.08 -0.11
CA ILE A 33 -4.32 14.91 -0.94
C ILE A 33 -4.55 15.32 -2.40
N GLU A 34 -5.22 16.46 -2.62
CA GLU A 34 -5.50 17.00 -3.94
C GLU A 34 -4.24 17.32 -4.76
N ASP A 35 -3.12 17.58 -4.07
CA ASP A 35 -1.87 17.95 -4.76
C ASP A 35 -1.03 16.72 -5.19
N ILE A 36 -1.24 15.56 -4.56
CA ILE A 36 -0.35 14.39 -4.73
C ILE A 36 -1.05 13.08 -5.09
N CYS A 37 -2.35 12.95 -4.85
CA CYS A 37 -3.08 11.68 -5.00
C CYS A 37 -4.24 11.74 -5.98
N VAL A 38 -4.37 12.81 -6.78
CA VAL A 38 -5.42 12.92 -7.78
C VAL A 38 -4.92 12.49 -9.15
N SER A 39 -5.86 12.14 -10.02
CA SER A 39 -5.55 11.84 -11.42
C SER A 39 -4.85 13.04 -12.08
N GLY A 40 -3.75 12.78 -12.76
CA GLY A 40 -2.97 13.83 -13.43
C GLY A 40 -1.98 14.60 -12.55
N CYS A 41 -1.85 14.26 -11.24
CA CYS A 41 -0.88 14.94 -10.37
C CYS A 41 0.56 14.89 -10.91
N LEU A 42 0.92 13.85 -11.64
CA LEU A 42 2.22 13.76 -12.32
C LEU A 42 2.40 14.77 -13.47
N ASP A 43 1.31 15.32 -14.01
CA ASP A 43 1.39 16.30 -15.08
C ASP A 43 1.64 17.72 -14.55
N PHE A 44 1.02 18.07 -13.42
CA PHE A 44 1.10 19.44 -12.86
C PHE A 44 1.99 19.54 -11.59
N ASN A 45 2.27 18.45 -10.88
CA ASN A 45 3.04 18.45 -9.62
C ASN A 45 4.02 17.28 -9.52
N LYS A 46 4.67 16.93 -10.64
CA LYS A 46 5.50 15.73 -10.79
C LYS A 46 6.56 15.59 -9.70
N ASP A 47 7.37 16.62 -9.51
CA ASP A 47 8.53 16.52 -8.61
C ASP A 47 8.12 16.33 -7.15
N ASN A 48 7.09 17.05 -6.70
CA ASN A 48 6.57 16.91 -5.35
C ASN A 48 5.87 15.55 -5.15
N THR A 49 5.13 15.09 -6.16
CA THR A 49 4.48 13.78 -6.12
C THR A 49 5.51 12.66 -6.01
N ILE A 50 6.57 12.68 -6.82
CA ILE A 50 7.64 11.68 -6.77
C ILE A 50 8.33 11.71 -5.40
N LYS A 51 8.73 12.89 -4.90
CA LYS A 51 9.38 13.05 -3.59
C LYS A 51 8.51 12.52 -2.46
N PHE A 52 7.20 12.77 -2.53
CA PHE A 52 6.25 12.29 -1.54
C PHE A 52 6.20 10.76 -1.49
N TYR A 53 6.03 10.10 -2.64
CA TYR A 53 5.99 8.64 -2.69
C TYR A 53 7.34 8.00 -2.36
N ASP A 54 8.46 8.63 -2.71
CA ASP A 54 9.79 8.21 -2.29
C ASP A 54 9.96 8.26 -0.77
N MET A 55 9.49 9.34 -0.14
CA MET A 55 9.48 9.47 1.32
C MET A 55 8.65 8.36 1.98
N LEU A 56 7.44 8.11 1.47
CA LEU A 56 6.58 7.04 2.00
C LEU A 56 7.27 5.67 1.89
N ARG A 57 7.89 5.38 0.74
CA ARG A 57 8.59 4.11 0.50
C ARG A 57 9.75 3.91 1.48
N VAL A 58 10.59 4.93 1.66
CA VAL A 58 11.71 4.89 2.60
C VAL A 58 11.22 4.67 4.03
N ASN A 59 10.12 5.33 4.43
CA ASN A 59 9.54 5.18 5.76
C ASN A 59 9.03 3.76 6.04
N LEU A 60 8.69 2.98 5.02
CA LEU A 60 8.26 1.58 5.20
C LEU A 60 9.40 0.64 5.62
N LYS A 61 10.66 1.02 5.40
CA LYS A 61 11.81 0.15 5.65
C LYS A 61 11.81 -0.42 7.08
N ASP A 62 11.61 0.44 8.07
CA ASP A 62 11.67 0.09 9.48
C ASP A 62 10.31 -0.28 10.09
N LYS A 63 9.23 -0.20 9.31
CA LYS A 63 7.90 -0.59 9.77
C LYS A 63 7.75 -2.11 9.77
N LYS A 64 6.97 -2.60 10.74
CA LYS A 64 6.69 -4.04 10.90
C LYS A 64 5.19 -4.29 10.81
N PRO A 65 4.79 -5.45 10.26
CA PRO A 65 3.39 -5.83 10.30
C PRO A 65 2.92 -5.94 11.75
N ASN A 66 1.66 -5.64 11.97
CA ASN A 66 1.02 -5.87 13.27
C ASN A 66 0.25 -7.19 13.27
N TYR A 67 -0.37 -7.50 14.40
CA TYR A 67 -1.07 -8.75 14.62
C TYR A 67 -2.20 -9.01 13.59
N ALA A 68 -2.90 -7.97 13.14
CA ALA A 68 -3.96 -8.14 12.13
C ALA A 68 -3.39 -8.64 10.79
N HIS A 69 -2.26 -8.09 10.32
CA HIS A 69 -1.58 -8.58 9.12
C HIS A 69 -1.14 -10.04 9.27
N GLU A 70 -0.59 -10.41 10.44
CA GLU A 70 -0.14 -11.78 10.70
C GLU A 70 -1.30 -12.78 10.71
N VAL A 71 -2.44 -12.43 11.31
CA VAL A 71 -3.64 -13.29 11.34
C VAL A 71 -4.16 -13.51 9.91
N VAL A 72 -4.29 -12.46 9.13
CA VAL A 72 -4.72 -12.56 7.73
C VAL A 72 -3.75 -13.41 6.92
N ALA A 73 -2.44 -13.20 7.08
CA ALA A 73 -1.42 -13.99 6.40
C ALA A 73 -1.50 -15.48 6.75
N LYS A 74 -1.67 -15.80 8.03
CA LYS A 74 -1.86 -17.19 8.48
C LYS A 74 -3.09 -17.84 7.87
N LEU A 75 -4.21 -17.12 7.83
CA LEU A 75 -5.45 -17.61 7.22
C LEU A 75 -5.27 -17.83 5.71
N LYS A 76 -4.73 -16.86 4.98
CA LYS A 76 -4.48 -16.96 3.54
C LYS A 76 -3.56 -18.12 3.22
N ASN A 77 -2.48 -18.31 3.97
CA ASN A 77 -1.52 -19.37 3.73
C ASN A 77 -2.08 -20.75 4.07
N LYS A 78 -3.01 -20.83 5.03
CA LYS A 78 -3.70 -22.10 5.39
C LYS A 78 -4.79 -22.48 4.37
N TYR A 79 -5.46 -21.49 3.79
CA TYR A 79 -6.59 -21.68 2.88
C TYR A 79 -6.39 -20.85 1.59
N PRO A 80 -5.35 -21.15 0.80
CA PRO A 80 -4.93 -20.28 -0.32
C PRO A 80 -6.00 -20.08 -1.41
N ASP A 81 -6.79 -21.12 -1.67
CA ASP A 81 -7.82 -21.12 -2.71
C ASP A 81 -9.17 -20.55 -2.23
N ASP A 82 -9.38 -20.53 -0.91
CA ASP A 82 -10.64 -20.09 -0.32
C ASP A 82 -10.62 -18.62 0.12
N ILE A 83 -9.44 -18.01 0.32
CA ILE A 83 -9.30 -16.64 0.80
C ILE A 83 -8.63 -15.77 -0.26
N ALA A 84 -9.29 -14.67 -0.62
CA ALA A 84 -8.71 -13.57 -1.37
C ALA A 84 -8.41 -12.40 -0.44
N VAL A 85 -7.18 -11.86 -0.53
CA VAL A 85 -6.77 -10.66 0.23
C VAL A 85 -6.64 -9.50 -0.73
N ILE A 86 -7.42 -8.46 -0.49
CA ILE A 86 -7.49 -7.25 -1.30
C ILE A 86 -7.21 -6.06 -0.38
N THR A 87 -6.33 -5.18 -0.78
CA THR A 87 -6.04 -3.97 -0.01
C THR A 87 -6.04 -2.71 -0.87
N GLN A 88 -6.52 -1.63 -0.30
CA GLN A 88 -6.37 -0.28 -0.86
C GLN A 88 -5.01 0.33 -0.49
N ASN A 89 -4.28 -0.30 0.43
CA ASN A 89 -3.00 0.21 0.90
C ASN A 89 -1.91 0.02 -0.15
N VAL A 90 -1.00 0.97 -0.19
CA VAL A 90 0.20 0.94 -1.03
C VAL A 90 1.43 0.43 -0.27
N ASP A 91 1.30 0.20 1.05
CA ASP A 91 2.35 -0.37 1.90
C ASP A 91 2.53 -1.88 1.67
N ASN A 92 3.61 -2.43 2.20
CA ASN A 92 3.97 -3.85 2.06
C ASN A 92 3.83 -4.64 3.38
N MET A 93 2.95 -4.23 4.27
CA MET A 93 2.81 -4.89 5.58
C MET A 93 2.29 -6.33 5.46
N PHE A 94 1.42 -6.62 4.51
CA PHE A 94 0.99 -7.99 4.25
C PHE A 94 2.13 -8.88 3.72
N GLU A 95 2.95 -8.37 2.80
CA GLU A 95 4.10 -9.08 2.26
C GLU A 95 5.15 -9.34 3.34
N LYS A 96 5.42 -8.35 4.21
CA LYS A 96 6.28 -8.51 5.39
C LYS A 96 5.74 -9.55 6.39
N ALA A 97 4.42 -9.73 6.45
CA ALA A 97 3.79 -10.80 7.22
C ALA A 97 3.79 -12.16 6.49
N ASN A 98 4.42 -12.26 5.31
CA ASN A 98 4.42 -13.43 4.44
C ASN A 98 3.02 -13.82 3.92
N CYS A 99 2.13 -12.85 3.74
CA CYS A 99 0.86 -13.05 3.06
C CYS A 99 1.09 -13.16 1.56
N LYS A 100 0.60 -14.24 0.95
CA LYS A 100 0.76 -14.48 -0.49
C LYS A 100 -0.43 -13.90 -1.27
N ASP A 101 -0.18 -13.57 -2.54
CA ASP A 101 -1.21 -13.19 -3.51
C ASP A 101 -2.13 -12.06 -3.01
N VAL A 102 -1.53 -11.00 -2.50
CA VAL A 102 -2.24 -9.78 -2.09
C VAL A 102 -2.52 -8.90 -3.30
N LEU A 103 -3.79 -8.53 -3.50
CA LEU A 103 -4.17 -7.62 -4.57
C LEU A 103 -4.17 -6.17 -4.05
N HIS A 104 -3.26 -5.35 -4.58
CA HIS A 104 -3.18 -3.91 -4.29
C HIS A 104 -4.00 -3.10 -5.29
N LEU A 105 -5.09 -2.46 -4.84
CA LEU A 105 -6.00 -1.72 -5.73
C LEU A 105 -5.45 -0.37 -6.19
N HIS A 106 -4.61 0.27 -5.37
CA HIS A 106 -4.09 1.62 -5.61
C HIS A 106 -2.58 1.63 -5.93
N GLY A 107 -2.01 0.48 -6.29
CA GLY A 107 -0.58 0.34 -6.56
C GLY A 107 0.22 -0.15 -5.35
N PHE A 108 1.53 -0.25 -5.54
CA PHE A 108 2.45 -0.81 -4.57
C PHE A 108 3.73 0.04 -4.51
N LEU A 109 4.09 0.55 -3.34
CA LEU A 109 5.20 1.53 -3.21
C LEU A 109 6.56 1.00 -3.63
N GLN A 110 6.75 -0.31 -3.60
CA GLN A 110 8.02 -0.93 -3.98
C GLN A 110 8.14 -1.22 -5.48
N GLU A 111 7.12 -0.88 -6.28
CA GLU A 111 7.09 -1.12 -7.71
C GLU A 111 6.90 0.17 -8.49
N LEU A 112 7.63 0.26 -9.61
CA LEU A 112 7.41 1.28 -10.64
C LEU A 112 6.90 0.61 -11.90
N ARG A 113 5.87 1.20 -12.50
CA ARG A 113 5.35 0.80 -13.79
C ARG A 113 5.75 1.82 -14.87
N CYS A 114 6.37 1.33 -15.93
CA CYS A 114 6.68 2.17 -17.08
C CYS A 114 5.38 2.60 -17.79
N VAL A 115 5.21 3.90 -18.00
CA VAL A 115 4.02 4.44 -18.69
C VAL A 115 3.94 4.09 -20.19
N ASN A 116 5.08 3.75 -20.80
CA ASN A 116 5.13 3.44 -22.23
C ASN A 116 4.92 1.95 -22.53
N CYS A 117 5.57 1.06 -21.76
CA CYS A 117 5.55 -0.39 -22.04
C CYS A 117 4.84 -1.22 -20.96
N ASN A 118 4.33 -0.59 -19.89
CA ASN A 118 3.70 -1.23 -18.74
C ASN A 118 4.57 -2.23 -17.96
N ASN A 119 5.86 -2.32 -18.27
CA ASN A 119 6.77 -3.15 -17.47
C ASN A 119 6.80 -2.67 -16.02
N ILE A 120 6.79 -3.63 -15.11
CA ILE A 120 6.86 -3.40 -13.67
C ILE A 120 8.25 -3.79 -13.20
N VAL A 121 8.88 -2.91 -12.42
CA VAL A 121 10.20 -3.12 -11.80
C VAL A 121 10.06 -2.91 -10.30
N ASN A 122 10.51 -3.90 -9.53
CA ASN A 122 10.63 -3.72 -8.08
C ASN A 122 11.89 -2.91 -7.77
N ILE A 123 11.71 -1.82 -7.02
CA ILE A 123 12.78 -0.86 -6.68
C ILE A 123 13.17 -0.92 -5.20
N GLY A 124 12.49 -1.75 -4.40
CA GLY A 124 12.73 -1.87 -2.96
C GLY A 124 12.32 -0.61 -2.18
N TYR A 125 13.17 -0.20 -1.24
CA TYR A 125 12.96 0.96 -0.36
C TYR A 125 13.78 2.17 -0.80
#